data_855150f196dde4cd62a7286458ec63da
#
_entry.id   855150f196dde4cd62a7286458ec63da
#
_cell.length_a   1.000
_cell.length_b   1.000
_cell.length_c   1.000
_cell.angle_alpha   90.00
_cell.angle_beta   90.00
_cell.angle_gamma   90.00
#
_symmetry.space_group_name_H-M   'P 1'
#
loop_
_entity.id
_entity.type
_entity.pdbx_description
1 polymer ?
#
loop_
_entity_poly.entity_id
_entity_poly.type
_entity_poly.pdbx_seq_one_letter_code
_entity_poly.pdbx_strand_id
1 'polypeptide(L)'
;IAFTFNDNAVFALLWSTCIGVILGLALCIIGGSKKNRQGSGAMGRREALLLVSTSWLVGAIVAAMPFLLWARSSDDVHHPFRSIVNCFFEAMSGLTTTGATILSDIGTVPAPLLFWRSMIQWLGGLGIVGLFVAVLPSLGAGGKKIFKVEAPGPEPEGVRPHIGETARILWLIYLCLTGIEIVAYWLAGMTWFDASNHALTTLATGGFSTQNASIGAYNSRTIDIITIVFMV
;
A
#
# COMPACT_ATOMS: atom_id res chain seq x y z
N ILE A 1 -11.78 -24.20 1.15
CA ILE A 1 -11.20 -23.98 -0.18
C ILE A 1 -9.71 -24.29 -0.05
N ALA A 2 -9.22 -25.32 -0.75
CA ALA A 2 -7.79 -25.64 -0.81
C ALA A 2 -7.15 -24.57 -1.70
N PHE A 3 -6.36 -23.67 -1.11
CA PHE A 3 -5.58 -22.69 -1.87
C PHE A 3 -4.48 -23.46 -2.62
N THR A 4 -4.62 -23.59 -3.92
CA THR A 4 -3.57 -24.18 -4.76
C THR A 4 -2.43 -23.20 -4.92
N PHE A 5 -1.23 -23.57 -4.44
CA PHE A 5 -0.01 -22.88 -4.83
C PHE A 5 0.21 -23.17 -6.32
N ASN A 6 0.01 -22.16 -7.14
CA ASN A 6 0.27 -22.25 -8.57
C ASN A 6 1.69 -21.71 -8.83
N ASP A 7 2.60 -22.59 -9.28
CA ASP A 7 3.99 -22.23 -9.56
C ASP A 7 4.09 -21.04 -10.53
N ASN A 8 3.21 -20.95 -11.52
CA ASN A 8 3.15 -19.84 -12.46
C ASN A 8 2.87 -18.49 -11.79
N ALA A 9 2.04 -18.46 -10.72
CA ALA A 9 1.76 -17.23 -9.98
C ALA A 9 2.96 -16.79 -9.13
N VAL A 10 3.70 -17.74 -8.54
CA VAL A 10 4.93 -17.45 -7.80
C VAL A 10 6.00 -16.90 -8.73
N PHE A 11 6.18 -17.52 -9.91
CA PHE A 11 7.10 -17.01 -10.94
C PHE A 11 6.73 -15.61 -11.39
N ALA A 12 5.46 -15.33 -11.64
CA ALA A 12 4.99 -13.99 -12.03
C ALA A 12 5.33 -12.94 -10.97
N LEU A 13 5.15 -13.26 -9.68
CA LEU A 13 5.52 -12.38 -8.57
C LEU A 13 7.03 -12.15 -8.50
N LEU A 14 7.84 -13.21 -8.59
CA LEU A 14 9.30 -13.09 -8.54
C LEU A 14 9.84 -12.25 -9.69
N TRP A 15 9.41 -12.50 -10.92
CA TRP A 15 9.81 -11.72 -12.09
C TRP A 15 9.40 -10.25 -11.97
N SER A 16 8.18 -9.98 -11.53
CA SER A 16 7.71 -8.60 -11.33
C SER A 16 8.51 -7.88 -10.24
N THR A 17 8.85 -8.57 -9.16
CA THR A 17 9.68 -8.02 -8.10
C THR A 17 11.09 -7.71 -8.59
N CYS A 18 11.71 -8.60 -9.36
CA CYS A 18 13.01 -8.36 -9.98
C CYS A 18 12.99 -7.13 -10.90
N ILE A 19 11.98 -7.03 -11.76
CA ILE A 19 11.81 -5.86 -12.65
C ILE A 19 11.64 -4.57 -11.83
N GLY A 20 10.80 -4.60 -10.78
CA GLY A 20 10.58 -3.46 -9.89
C GLY A 20 11.86 -3.01 -9.19
N VAL A 21 12.67 -3.95 -8.68
CA VAL A 21 13.95 -3.66 -8.04
C VAL A 21 14.95 -3.07 -9.04
N ILE A 22 15.05 -3.64 -10.24
CA ILE A 22 15.95 -3.13 -11.29
C ILE A 22 15.56 -1.70 -11.70
N LEU A 23 14.25 -1.45 -11.88
CA LEU A 23 13.72 -0.11 -12.18
C LEU A 23 14.02 0.88 -11.05
N GLY A 24 13.79 0.47 -9.80
CA GLY A 24 14.08 1.29 -8.62
C GLY A 24 15.57 1.64 -8.51
N LEU A 25 16.46 0.66 -8.70
CA LEU A 25 17.91 0.88 -8.70
C LEU A 25 18.34 1.80 -9.84
N ALA A 26 17.81 1.61 -11.06
CA ALA A 26 18.10 2.48 -12.20
C ALA A 26 17.70 3.94 -11.92
N LEU A 27 16.52 4.17 -11.36
CA LEU A 27 16.06 5.50 -10.96
C LEU A 27 16.93 6.11 -9.85
N CYS A 28 17.37 5.31 -8.87
CA CYS A 28 18.31 5.77 -7.83
C CYS A 28 19.67 6.17 -8.41
N ILE A 29 20.20 5.40 -9.37
CA ILE A 29 21.49 5.70 -10.01
C ILE A 29 21.37 6.99 -10.84
N ILE A 30 20.31 7.12 -11.63
CA ILE A 30 20.07 8.32 -12.47
C ILE A 30 19.85 9.56 -11.60
N GLY A 31 19.04 9.44 -10.54
CA GLY A 31 18.75 10.55 -9.61
C GLY A 31 19.92 10.89 -8.68
N GLY A 32 20.77 9.92 -8.36
CA GLY A 32 21.92 10.06 -7.44
C GLY A 32 23.17 10.68 -8.07
N SER A 33 23.17 10.97 -9.37
CA SER A 33 24.34 11.57 -10.06
C SER A 33 24.72 12.91 -9.41
N LYS A 34 25.99 13.03 -8.97
CA LYS A 34 26.52 14.19 -8.25
C LYS A 34 26.31 15.53 -8.98
N LYS A 35 26.12 15.50 -10.30
CA LYS A 35 25.89 16.68 -11.13
C LYS A 35 24.54 17.36 -10.83
N ASN A 36 23.54 16.62 -10.35
CA ASN A 36 22.24 17.17 -9.97
C ASN A 36 22.17 17.75 -8.55
N ARG A 37 23.18 17.50 -7.70
CA ARG A 37 23.21 18.02 -6.31
C ARG A 37 23.54 19.48 -6.18
N GLN A 38 24.18 20.10 -7.18
CA GLN A 38 24.59 21.52 -7.12
C GLN A 38 23.46 22.51 -7.41
N GLY A 39 22.28 22.04 -7.80
CA GLY A 39 21.09 22.86 -8.08
C GLY A 39 19.90 22.66 -7.15
N SER A 40 20.02 21.83 -6.08
CA SER A 40 18.86 21.54 -5.23
C SER A 40 18.66 22.63 -4.18
N GLY A 41 18.07 23.74 -4.61
CA GLY A 41 17.20 24.51 -3.73
C GLY A 41 16.11 23.61 -3.17
N ALA A 42 15.51 23.98 -2.03
CA ALA A 42 14.40 23.23 -1.46
C ALA A 42 13.34 22.95 -2.53
N MET A 43 12.96 21.66 -2.68
CA MET A 43 11.97 21.21 -3.65
C MET A 43 10.69 22.05 -3.53
N GLY A 44 10.25 22.65 -4.63
CA GLY A 44 9.05 23.46 -4.67
C GLY A 44 7.79 22.61 -4.47
N ARG A 45 6.70 23.24 -4.01
CA ARG A 45 5.41 22.56 -3.75
C ARG A 45 4.88 21.82 -4.99
N ARG A 46 5.05 22.40 -6.18
CA ARG A 46 4.63 21.79 -7.45
C ARG A 46 5.44 20.54 -7.77
N GLU A 47 6.75 20.59 -7.57
CA GLU A 47 7.66 19.47 -7.81
C GLU A 47 7.37 18.30 -6.86
N ALA A 48 7.09 18.60 -5.58
CA ALA A 48 6.71 17.59 -4.60
C ALA A 48 5.40 16.89 -4.99
N LEU A 49 4.37 17.63 -5.41
CA LEU A 49 3.10 17.07 -5.86
C LEU A 49 3.26 16.20 -7.11
N LEU A 50 4.02 16.68 -8.10
CA LEU A 50 4.31 15.90 -9.32
C LEU A 50 5.08 14.62 -8.99
N LEU A 51 6.06 14.68 -8.11
CA LEU A 51 6.83 13.50 -7.68
C LEU A 51 5.90 12.46 -7.05
N VAL A 52 5.03 12.89 -6.12
CA VAL A 52 4.08 11.99 -5.47
C VAL A 52 3.11 11.39 -6.49
N SER A 53 2.46 12.18 -7.32
CA SER A 53 1.50 11.69 -8.31
C SER A 53 2.16 10.71 -9.30
N THR A 54 3.37 11.02 -9.75
CA THR A 54 4.11 10.15 -10.66
C THR A 54 4.53 8.84 -9.97
N SER A 55 4.94 8.89 -8.69
CA SER A 55 5.31 7.67 -7.95
C SER A 55 4.12 6.73 -7.75
N TRP A 56 2.91 7.26 -7.52
CA TRP A 56 1.69 6.45 -7.46
C TRP A 56 1.38 5.77 -8.79
N LEU A 57 1.47 6.50 -9.90
CA LEU A 57 1.25 5.94 -11.24
C LEU A 57 2.27 4.84 -11.58
N VAL A 58 3.55 5.12 -11.35
CA VAL A 58 4.62 4.12 -11.58
C VAL A 58 4.45 2.92 -10.64
N GLY A 59 4.13 3.16 -9.37
CA GLY A 59 3.83 2.11 -8.42
C GLY A 59 2.69 1.19 -8.86
N ALA A 60 1.60 1.76 -9.37
CA ALA A 60 0.47 1.00 -9.89
C ALA A 60 0.83 0.18 -11.14
N ILE A 61 1.65 0.73 -12.04
CA ILE A 61 2.14 -0.01 -13.23
C ILE A 61 2.96 -1.23 -12.79
N VAL A 62 3.89 -1.05 -11.85
CA VAL A 62 4.71 -2.16 -11.32
C VAL A 62 3.84 -3.17 -10.57
N ALA A 63 2.90 -2.71 -9.74
CA ALA A 63 1.99 -3.57 -9.00
C ALA A 63 1.01 -4.36 -9.89
N ALA A 64 0.73 -3.88 -11.09
CA ALA A 64 -0.12 -4.56 -12.08
C ALA A 64 0.58 -5.73 -12.79
N MET A 65 1.93 -5.70 -12.84
CA MET A 65 2.69 -6.71 -13.61
C MET A 65 2.43 -8.16 -13.19
N PRO A 66 2.37 -8.53 -11.89
CA PRO A 66 2.12 -9.91 -11.48
C PRO A 66 0.80 -10.46 -12.03
N PHE A 67 -0.25 -9.65 -12.02
CA PHE A 67 -1.57 -10.05 -12.52
C PHE A 67 -1.52 -10.35 -14.02
N LEU A 68 -0.89 -9.46 -14.80
CA LEU A 68 -0.77 -9.59 -16.24
C LEU A 68 0.10 -10.79 -16.64
N LEU A 69 1.25 -10.97 -15.99
CA LEU A 69 2.19 -12.05 -16.29
C LEU A 69 1.56 -13.41 -15.98
N TRP A 70 0.90 -13.53 -14.83
CA TRP A 70 0.19 -14.74 -14.48
C TRP A 70 -0.95 -15.05 -15.44
N ALA A 71 -1.80 -14.09 -15.77
CA ALA A 71 -2.94 -14.31 -16.66
C ALA A 71 -2.51 -14.69 -18.07
N ARG A 72 -1.34 -14.23 -18.54
CA ARG A 72 -0.77 -14.65 -19.83
C ARG A 72 -0.22 -16.07 -19.84
N SER A 73 0.23 -16.56 -18.68
CA SER A 73 0.69 -17.94 -18.49
C SER A 73 -0.42 -18.91 -18.07
N SER A 74 -1.62 -18.40 -17.78
CA SER A 74 -2.79 -19.20 -17.43
C SER A 74 -3.51 -19.71 -18.69
N ASP A 75 -4.14 -20.88 -18.59
CA ASP A 75 -4.95 -21.48 -19.66
C ASP A 75 -6.29 -20.76 -19.87
N ASP A 76 -6.76 -19.99 -18.90
CA ASP A 76 -8.00 -19.21 -19.04
C ASP A 76 -7.79 -17.98 -19.92
N VAL A 77 -8.19 -18.12 -21.19
CA VAL A 77 -8.09 -17.05 -22.20
C VAL A 77 -9.06 -15.88 -21.96
N HIS A 78 -10.07 -16.07 -21.14
CA HIS A 78 -11.09 -15.05 -20.84
C HIS A 78 -10.89 -14.37 -19.49
N HIS A 79 -9.84 -14.73 -18.73
CA HIS A 79 -9.60 -14.15 -17.42
C HIS A 79 -9.45 -12.61 -17.50
N PRO A 80 -10.12 -11.83 -16.62
CA PRO A 80 -10.08 -10.36 -16.65
C PRO A 80 -8.68 -9.75 -16.62
N PHE A 81 -7.71 -10.40 -15.97
CA PHE A 81 -6.33 -9.94 -15.88
C PHE A 81 -5.51 -10.10 -17.18
N ARG A 82 -6.07 -10.58 -18.26
CA ARG A 82 -5.41 -10.50 -19.59
C ARG A 82 -5.43 -9.09 -20.17
N SER A 83 -6.33 -8.25 -19.72
CA SER A 83 -6.37 -6.83 -20.09
C SER A 83 -5.41 -6.02 -19.22
N ILE A 84 -4.52 -5.26 -19.86
CA ILE A 84 -3.59 -4.34 -19.18
C ILE A 84 -4.37 -3.30 -18.37
N VAL A 85 -5.48 -2.80 -18.91
CA VAL A 85 -6.32 -1.80 -18.25
C VAL A 85 -6.92 -2.36 -16.97
N ASN A 86 -7.39 -3.60 -17.00
CA ASN A 86 -7.95 -4.28 -15.85
C ASN A 86 -6.89 -4.52 -14.76
N CYS A 87 -5.70 -4.97 -15.14
CA CYS A 87 -4.59 -5.15 -14.20
C CYS A 87 -4.18 -3.82 -13.55
N PHE A 88 -4.11 -2.74 -14.35
CA PHE A 88 -3.80 -1.42 -13.84
C PHE A 88 -4.89 -0.90 -12.90
N PHE A 89 -6.17 -1.08 -13.25
CA PHE A 89 -7.29 -0.72 -12.39
C PHE A 89 -7.24 -1.44 -11.05
N GLU A 90 -7.05 -2.76 -11.05
CA GLU A 90 -6.96 -3.56 -9.83
C GLU A 90 -5.78 -3.13 -8.96
N ALA A 91 -4.60 -2.92 -9.57
CA ALA A 91 -3.42 -2.45 -8.86
C ALA A 91 -3.58 -1.04 -8.30
N MET A 92 -4.15 -0.10 -9.07
CA MET A 92 -4.42 1.26 -8.63
C MET A 92 -5.45 1.25 -7.50
N SER A 93 -6.54 0.49 -7.64
CA SER A 93 -7.56 0.33 -6.60
C SER A 93 -6.97 -0.25 -5.30
N GLY A 94 -6.07 -1.22 -5.41
CA GLY A 94 -5.33 -1.73 -4.26
C GLY A 94 -4.45 -0.67 -3.63
N LEU A 95 -3.60 -0.05 -4.41
CA LEU A 95 -2.62 0.91 -3.93
C LEU A 95 -3.26 2.17 -3.31
N THR A 96 -4.36 2.66 -3.88
CA THR A 96 -5.13 3.79 -3.33
C THR A 96 -6.09 3.38 -2.20
N THR A 97 -6.05 2.13 -1.76
CA THR A 97 -6.95 1.56 -0.74
C THR A 97 -8.44 1.71 -1.05
N THR A 98 -8.80 1.82 -2.34
CA THR A 98 -10.20 1.98 -2.78
C THR A 98 -10.99 0.69 -2.63
N GLY A 99 -10.38 -0.48 -2.87
CA GLY A 99 -11.01 -1.79 -2.73
C GLY A 99 -11.99 -2.18 -3.83
N ALA A 100 -12.16 -1.36 -4.87
CA ALA A 100 -12.95 -1.74 -6.03
C ALA A 100 -12.23 -2.82 -6.85
N THR A 101 -12.94 -3.87 -7.27
CA THR A 101 -12.38 -4.99 -8.03
C THR A 101 -13.11 -5.23 -9.33
N ILE A 102 -12.37 -5.67 -10.34
CA ILE A 102 -12.92 -6.12 -11.63
C ILE A 102 -13.28 -7.62 -11.59
N LEU A 103 -12.90 -8.33 -10.53
CA LEU A 103 -13.14 -9.76 -10.40
C LEU A 103 -14.59 -10.01 -9.98
N SER A 104 -15.32 -10.78 -10.78
CA SER A 104 -16.64 -11.29 -10.41
C SER A 104 -16.55 -12.53 -9.52
N ASP A 105 -15.47 -13.30 -9.64
CA ASP A 105 -15.18 -14.46 -8.79
C ASP A 105 -13.71 -14.45 -8.34
N ILE A 106 -13.50 -14.22 -7.05
CA ILE A 106 -12.18 -14.17 -6.41
C ILE A 106 -11.54 -15.56 -6.37
N GLY A 107 -12.36 -16.63 -6.35
CA GLY A 107 -11.89 -18.01 -6.32
C GLY A 107 -11.09 -18.45 -7.55
N THR A 108 -11.17 -17.69 -8.65
CA THR A 108 -10.38 -17.95 -9.88
C THR A 108 -8.93 -17.51 -9.77
N VAL A 109 -8.60 -16.68 -8.76
CA VAL A 109 -7.27 -16.12 -8.57
C VAL A 109 -6.45 -16.99 -7.59
N PRO A 110 -5.22 -17.40 -7.92
CA PRO A 110 -4.40 -18.20 -7.04
C PRO A 110 -3.96 -17.44 -5.79
N ALA A 111 -3.75 -18.19 -4.70
CA ALA A 111 -3.42 -17.65 -3.38
C ALA A 111 -2.25 -16.63 -3.37
N PRO A 112 -1.14 -16.82 -4.09
CA PRO A 112 -0.06 -15.83 -4.11
C PRO A 112 -0.51 -14.47 -4.65
N LEU A 113 -1.39 -14.42 -5.64
CA LEU A 113 -1.92 -13.16 -6.18
C LEU A 113 -2.98 -12.54 -5.29
N LEU A 114 -3.78 -13.33 -4.57
CA LEU A 114 -4.68 -12.82 -3.52
C LEU A 114 -3.88 -12.14 -2.40
N PHE A 115 -2.79 -12.77 -1.97
CA PHE A 115 -1.87 -12.15 -1.01
C PHE A 115 -1.24 -10.88 -1.55
N TRP A 116 -0.83 -10.86 -2.83
CA TRP A 116 -0.31 -9.67 -3.48
C TRP A 116 -1.33 -8.52 -3.50
N ARG A 117 -2.62 -8.81 -3.81
CA ARG A 117 -3.71 -7.83 -3.73
C ARG A 117 -3.80 -7.18 -2.36
N SER A 118 -3.77 -7.99 -1.30
CA SER A 118 -3.82 -7.50 0.08
C SER A 118 -2.56 -6.71 0.45
N MET A 119 -1.39 -7.16 -0.01
CA MET A 119 -0.11 -6.50 0.23
C MET A 119 -0.04 -5.12 -0.40
N ILE A 120 -0.51 -4.95 -1.64
CA ILE A 120 -0.52 -3.62 -2.29
C ILE A 120 -1.48 -2.65 -1.59
N GLN A 121 -2.60 -3.12 -1.03
CA GLN A 121 -3.47 -2.29 -0.19
C GLN A 121 -2.77 -1.85 1.09
N TRP A 122 -2.11 -2.78 1.76
CA TRP A 122 -1.36 -2.51 2.97
C TRP A 122 -0.24 -1.49 2.74
N LEU A 123 0.54 -1.67 1.66
CA LEU A 123 1.57 -0.72 1.25
C LEU A 123 0.98 0.65 0.88
N GLY A 124 -0.19 0.67 0.27
CA GLY A 124 -0.93 1.89 -0.05
C GLY A 124 -1.32 2.69 1.19
N GLY A 125 -1.85 2.01 2.22
CA GLY A 125 -2.16 2.62 3.51
C GLY A 125 -0.92 3.26 4.17
N LEU A 126 0.21 2.55 4.17
CA LEU A 126 1.49 3.09 4.63
C LEU A 126 1.99 4.27 3.78
N GLY A 127 1.79 4.21 2.47
CA GLY A 127 2.17 5.27 1.53
C GLY A 127 1.44 6.58 1.84
N ILE A 128 0.14 6.52 2.13
CA ILE A 128 -0.66 7.69 2.52
C ILE A 128 -0.18 8.26 3.86
N VAL A 129 0.07 7.43 4.87
CA VAL A 129 0.61 7.86 6.16
C VAL A 129 1.95 8.57 5.98
N GLY A 130 2.86 7.99 5.17
CA GLY A 130 4.14 8.60 4.85
C GLY A 130 4.00 9.95 4.15
N LEU A 131 3.04 10.07 3.23
CA LEU A 131 2.74 11.32 2.54
C LEU A 131 2.25 12.40 3.52
N PHE A 132 1.33 12.07 4.42
CA PHE A 132 0.85 13.00 5.43
C PHE A 132 1.98 13.53 6.29
N VAL A 133 2.86 12.66 6.79
CA VAL A 133 4.03 13.03 7.61
C VAL A 133 4.98 13.96 6.83
N ALA A 134 5.16 13.72 5.53
CA ALA A 134 6.04 14.54 4.69
C ALA A 134 5.42 15.91 4.34
N VAL A 135 4.10 16.00 4.14
CA VAL A 135 3.40 17.21 3.66
C VAL A 135 2.89 18.10 4.81
N LEU A 136 2.44 17.52 5.93
CA LEU A 136 1.93 18.27 7.10
C LEU A 136 2.84 19.41 7.57
N PRO A 137 4.17 19.22 7.72
CA PRO A 137 5.05 20.30 8.13
C PRO A 137 5.09 21.47 7.15
N SER A 138 4.89 21.22 5.87
CA SER A 138 4.87 22.26 4.83
C SER A 138 3.56 23.06 4.82
N LEU A 139 2.45 22.47 5.28
CA LEU A 139 1.16 23.14 5.41
C LEU A 139 1.08 24.00 6.67
N GLY A 140 1.82 23.63 7.73
CA GLY A 140 1.86 24.34 9.01
C GLY A 140 2.71 25.62 9.04
N ALA A 141 3.40 25.96 7.94
CA ALA A 141 4.23 27.17 7.86
C ALA A 141 3.42 28.49 7.98
N GLY A 142 2.10 28.44 7.70
CA GLY A 142 1.20 29.58 7.90
C GLY A 142 0.86 29.83 9.38
N GLY A 143 0.67 28.76 10.18
CA GLY A 143 0.34 28.88 11.60
C GLY A 143 1.51 29.36 12.48
N LYS A 144 2.74 28.98 12.12
CA LYS A 144 3.94 29.43 12.85
C LYS A 144 4.23 30.94 12.73
N LYS A 145 3.83 31.58 11.62
CA LYS A 145 3.98 33.04 11.46
C LYS A 145 3.03 33.80 12.35
N ILE A 146 1.83 33.31 12.61
CA ILE A 146 0.84 33.95 13.50
C ILE A 146 1.28 33.80 14.95
N PHE A 147 1.80 32.63 15.34
CA PHE A 147 2.30 32.41 16.71
C PHE A 147 3.60 33.21 17.03
N LYS A 148 4.42 33.47 16.01
CA LYS A 148 5.68 34.24 16.16
C LYS A 148 5.43 35.73 16.39
N VAL A 149 4.25 36.25 16.06
CA VAL A 149 3.88 37.65 16.29
C VAL A 149 3.36 37.89 17.71
N GLU A 150 2.84 36.84 18.37
CA GLU A 150 2.18 36.97 19.68
C GLU A 150 3.04 36.52 20.88
N ALA A 151 4.18 35.89 20.69
CA ALA A 151 5.05 35.42 21.77
C ALA A 151 6.47 35.98 21.64
N PRO A 152 6.78 37.13 22.24
CA PRO A 152 8.16 37.60 22.38
C PRO A 152 8.88 36.80 23.49
N GLY A 153 9.72 35.86 23.08
CA GLY A 153 10.56 35.05 23.98
C GLY A 153 11.76 34.45 23.24
N PRO A 154 12.84 34.04 23.94
CA PRO A 154 13.99 33.40 23.34
C PRO A 154 13.48 32.13 22.61
N GLU A 155 13.86 31.98 21.34
CA GLU A 155 13.45 30.86 20.49
C GLU A 155 13.79 29.55 21.22
N PRO A 156 12.81 28.66 21.50
CA PRO A 156 13.16 27.27 21.75
C PRO A 156 13.77 26.79 20.43
N GLU A 157 15.03 26.39 20.44
CA GLU A 157 15.72 25.77 19.31
C GLU A 157 14.78 24.79 18.69
N GLY A 158 14.40 25.07 17.43
CA GLY A 158 13.26 24.45 16.78
C GLY A 158 13.35 22.94 16.87
N VAL A 159 12.40 22.34 17.57
CA VAL A 159 12.03 20.95 17.37
C VAL A 159 11.64 20.84 15.90
N ARG A 160 12.64 20.66 15.03
CA ARG A 160 12.39 20.14 13.68
C ARG A 160 11.77 18.78 13.94
N PRO A 161 10.51 18.55 13.61
CA PRO A 161 9.98 17.21 13.69
C PRO A 161 10.94 16.37 12.85
N HIS A 162 11.59 15.39 13.46
CA HIS A 162 12.41 14.43 12.75
C HIS A 162 11.43 13.58 11.95
N ILE A 163 11.09 14.05 10.74
CA ILE A 163 10.11 13.42 9.84
C ILE A 163 10.40 11.91 9.72
N GLY A 164 11.69 11.55 9.65
CA GLY A 164 12.11 10.16 9.62
C GLY A 164 11.83 9.38 10.90
N GLU A 165 11.94 10.01 12.06
CA GLU A 165 11.66 9.36 13.35
C GLU A 165 10.15 9.15 13.53
N THR A 166 9.36 10.17 13.24
CA THR A 166 7.89 10.06 13.25
C THR A 166 7.39 9.00 12.28
N ALA A 167 7.91 8.98 11.05
CA ALA A 167 7.57 7.95 10.08
C ALA A 167 7.91 6.55 10.60
N ARG A 168 9.10 6.35 11.21
CA ARG A 168 9.51 5.06 11.77
C ARG A 168 8.57 4.58 12.89
N ILE A 169 8.16 5.47 13.77
CA ILE A 169 7.22 5.15 14.86
C ILE A 169 5.87 4.73 14.28
N LEU A 170 5.33 5.48 13.31
CA LEU A 170 4.07 5.14 12.66
C LEU A 170 4.14 3.79 11.93
N TRP A 171 5.26 3.50 11.25
CA TRP A 171 5.48 2.20 10.63
C TRP A 171 5.47 1.05 11.64
N LEU A 172 6.14 1.23 12.79
CA LEU A 172 6.15 0.23 13.85
C LEU A 172 4.77 -0.01 14.43
N ILE A 173 4.01 1.07 14.69
CA ILE A 173 2.62 0.97 15.18
C ILE A 173 1.77 0.20 14.18
N TYR A 174 1.85 0.55 12.89
CA TYR A 174 1.09 -0.09 11.82
C TYR A 174 1.42 -1.58 11.71
N LEU A 175 2.70 -1.96 11.78
CA LEU A 175 3.15 -3.35 11.82
C LEU A 175 2.63 -4.10 13.04
N CYS A 176 2.73 -3.50 14.24
CA CYS A 176 2.23 -4.11 15.47
C CYS A 176 0.72 -4.33 15.40
N LEU A 177 -0.04 -3.34 14.97
CA LEU A 177 -1.49 -3.45 14.83
C LEU A 177 -1.87 -4.54 13.82
N THR A 178 -1.20 -4.60 12.67
CA THR A 178 -1.40 -5.69 11.69
C THR A 178 -1.16 -7.05 12.34
N GLY A 179 -0.08 -7.21 13.08
CA GLY A 179 0.24 -8.48 13.78
C GLY A 179 -0.82 -8.87 14.81
N ILE A 180 -1.29 -7.92 15.61
CA ILE A 180 -2.35 -8.14 16.60
C ILE A 180 -3.65 -8.55 15.91
N GLU A 181 -4.00 -7.88 14.82
CA GLU A 181 -5.21 -8.16 14.04
C GLU A 181 -5.19 -9.54 13.38
N ILE A 182 -4.04 -9.96 12.81
CA ILE A 182 -3.86 -11.33 12.28
C ILE A 182 -4.18 -12.37 13.37
N VAL A 183 -3.61 -12.19 14.55
CA VAL A 183 -3.83 -13.11 15.67
C VAL A 183 -5.30 -13.08 16.11
N ALA A 184 -5.92 -11.92 16.18
CA ALA A 184 -7.33 -11.77 16.55
C ALA A 184 -8.26 -12.49 15.56
N TYR A 185 -8.05 -12.33 14.25
CA TYR A 185 -8.82 -13.03 13.23
C TYR A 185 -8.61 -14.55 13.26
N TRP A 186 -7.37 -14.98 13.46
CA TRP A 186 -7.06 -16.40 13.57
C TRP A 186 -7.75 -17.04 14.78
N LEU A 187 -7.71 -16.39 15.94
CA LEU A 187 -8.42 -16.84 17.15
C LEU A 187 -9.95 -16.81 16.98
N ALA A 188 -10.46 -15.91 16.15
CA ALA A 188 -11.88 -15.84 15.81
C ALA A 188 -12.34 -16.93 14.82
N GLY A 189 -11.41 -17.78 14.32
CA GLY A 189 -11.72 -18.95 13.50
C GLY A 189 -11.40 -18.79 12.00
N MET A 190 -10.76 -17.72 11.57
CA MET A 190 -10.24 -17.61 10.20
C MET A 190 -9.06 -18.56 9.99
N THR A 191 -8.85 -19.00 8.74
CA THR A 191 -7.60 -19.65 8.38
C THR A 191 -6.44 -18.66 8.50
N TRP A 192 -5.22 -19.14 8.74
CA TRP A 192 -4.05 -18.25 8.82
C TRP A 192 -3.88 -17.38 7.57
N PHE A 193 -4.15 -17.95 6.40
CA PHE A 193 -4.09 -17.24 5.12
C PHE A 193 -5.14 -16.12 5.04
N ASP A 194 -6.39 -16.43 5.37
CA ASP A 194 -7.47 -15.43 5.34
C ASP A 194 -7.25 -14.34 6.39
N ALA A 195 -6.85 -14.71 7.62
CA ALA A 195 -6.54 -13.78 8.69
C ALA A 195 -5.45 -12.78 8.28
N SER A 196 -4.38 -13.29 7.64
CA SER A 196 -3.30 -12.43 7.14
C SER A 196 -3.79 -11.47 6.05
N ASN A 197 -4.54 -11.97 5.07
CA ASN A 197 -5.07 -11.14 4.00
C ASN A 197 -6.04 -10.07 4.51
N HIS A 198 -6.99 -10.45 5.38
CA HIS A 198 -7.97 -9.51 5.90
C HIS A 198 -7.34 -8.46 6.82
N ALA A 199 -6.37 -8.82 7.67
CA ALA A 199 -5.66 -7.84 8.50
C ALA A 199 -4.91 -6.79 7.64
N LEU A 200 -4.25 -7.23 6.57
CA LEU A 200 -3.58 -6.31 5.65
C LEU A 200 -4.55 -5.32 4.99
N THR A 201 -5.76 -5.76 4.68
CA THR A 201 -6.75 -4.94 3.97
C THR A 201 -7.64 -4.12 4.91
N THR A 202 -7.92 -4.63 6.12
CA THR A 202 -8.75 -3.94 7.13
C THR A 202 -8.01 -2.75 7.70
N LEU A 203 -6.77 -2.93 8.16
CA LEU A 203 -5.98 -1.83 8.73
C LEU A 203 -5.71 -0.72 7.71
N ALA A 204 -5.60 -1.08 6.43
CA ALA A 204 -5.50 -0.12 5.33
C ALA A 204 -6.86 0.50 4.96
N THR A 205 -7.96 0.07 5.58
CA THR A 205 -9.34 0.45 5.23
C THR A 205 -9.68 0.21 3.75
N GLY A 206 -9.09 -0.84 3.15
CA GLY A 206 -9.11 -1.05 1.70
C GLY A 206 -10.23 -1.97 1.21
N GLY A 207 -10.51 -3.07 1.92
CA GLY A 207 -11.66 -3.94 1.67
C GLY A 207 -11.46 -5.06 0.65
N PHE A 208 -10.28 -5.27 0.08
CA PHE A 208 -10.01 -6.49 -0.69
C PHE A 208 -10.14 -7.72 0.20
N SER A 209 -10.63 -8.81 -0.36
CA SER A 209 -10.90 -10.06 0.37
C SER A 209 -10.44 -11.26 -0.43
N THR A 210 -10.27 -12.38 0.25
CA THR A 210 -10.07 -13.72 -0.31
C THR A 210 -11.40 -14.42 -0.62
N GLN A 211 -12.54 -13.84 -0.20
CA GLN A 211 -13.88 -14.39 -0.34
C GLN A 211 -14.78 -13.42 -1.11
N ASN A 212 -15.67 -13.94 -1.98
CA ASN A 212 -16.59 -13.12 -2.77
C ASN A 212 -17.56 -12.31 -1.87
N ALA A 213 -17.99 -12.86 -0.75
CA ALA A 213 -18.84 -12.18 0.21
C ALA A 213 -18.03 -11.37 1.27
N SER A 214 -16.71 -11.20 1.08
CA SER A 214 -15.83 -10.50 2.00
C SER A 214 -15.95 -11.03 3.44
N ILE A 215 -15.94 -10.17 4.45
CA ILE A 215 -16.12 -10.52 5.87
C ILE A 215 -17.44 -11.27 6.12
N GLY A 216 -18.48 -10.96 5.35
CA GLY A 216 -19.79 -11.65 5.46
C GLY A 216 -19.74 -13.16 5.20
N ALA A 217 -18.70 -13.67 4.51
CA ALA A 217 -18.52 -15.10 4.26
C ALA A 217 -18.34 -15.93 5.56
N TYR A 218 -17.85 -15.31 6.62
CA TYR A 218 -17.57 -15.98 7.90
C TYR A 218 -18.79 -16.04 8.82
N ASN A 219 -19.82 -15.24 8.57
CA ASN A 219 -21.06 -15.18 9.37
C ASN A 219 -20.80 -15.18 10.90
N SER A 220 -19.82 -14.38 11.35
CA SER A 220 -19.32 -14.32 12.72
C SER A 220 -19.32 -12.91 13.26
N ARG A 221 -20.14 -12.64 14.29
CA ARG A 221 -20.17 -11.35 14.99
C ARG A 221 -18.82 -10.94 15.58
N THR A 222 -18.02 -11.93 16.02
CA THR A 222 -16.67 -11.66 16.57
C THR A 222 -15.78 -11.09 15.50
N ILE A 223 -15.79 -11.65 14.29
CA ILE A 223 -15.01 -11.18 13.16
C ILE A 223 -15.47 -9.78 12.75
N ASP A 224 -16.78 -9.52 12.70
CA ASP A 224 -17.33 -8.19 12.40
C ASP A 224 -16.85 -7.13 13.40
N ILE A 225 -16.88 -7.45 14.71
CA ILE A 225 -16.42 -6.53 15.77
C ILE A 225 -14.91 -6.26 15.64
N ILE A 226 -14.09 -7.29 15.40
CA ILE A 226 -12.64 -7.11 15.18
C ILE A 226 -12.44 -6.17 14.01
N THR A 227 -13.09 -6.41 12.86
CA THR A 227 -12.99 -5.57 11.68
C THR A 227 -13.34 -4.11 12.00
N ILE A 228 -14.46 -3.85 12.68
CA ILE A 228 -14.89 -2.50 13.04
C ILE A 228 -13.85 -1.81 13.93
N VAL A 229 -13.33 -2.51 14.94
CA VAL A 229 -12.34 -1.94 15.89
C VAL A 229 -11.04 -1.54 15.20
N PHE A 230 -10.57 -2.34 14.24
CA PHE A 230 -9.30 -2.05 13.53
C PHE A 230 -9.47 -1.11 12.34
N MET A 231 -10.70 -0.84 11.88
CA MET A 231 -10.97 0.18 10.84
C MET A 231 -11.08 1.60 11.39
N VAL A 232 -11.29 1.78 12.70
CA VAL A 232 -11.41 3.09 13.41
C VAL A 232 -10.08 3.54 13.97
#